data_6a1c09568aa6bf6989c74b8cb72c6559
#
_entry.id   6a1c09568aa6bf6989c74b8cb72c6559
#
_cell.length_a   1.000
_cell.length_b   1.000
_cell.length_c   1.000
_cell.angle_alpha   90.00
_cell.angle_beta   90.00
_cell.angle_gamma   90.00
#
_symmetry.space_group_name_H-M   'P 1'
#
loop_
_entity.id
_entity.type
_entity.pdbx_description
1 polymer ?
#
loop_
_entity_poly.entity_id
_entity_poly.type
_entity_poly.pdbx_seq_one_letter_code
_entity_poly.pdbx_strand_id
1 'polypeptide(L)'
;MRESRIMLLHYLSGIGILVSGAVHLALVFFFGSYQENISFDNSVFSVIAVYRNFAFALTLELLLIFVAFHAFNGLRVILIELYQGKKWEMSVNWILTAIAAFLVIYGTRTVLLARLI
;
A
#
# COMPACT_ATOMS: atom_id res chain seq x y z
N MET A 1 -3.22 -17.92 -19.44
CA MET A 1 -1.82 -17.79 -18.93
C MET A 1 -1.58 -16.48 -18.22
N ARG A 2 -2.03 -15.39 -18.84
CA ARG A 2 -1.87 -14.05 -18.24
C ARG A 2 -2.65 -13.89 -16.93
N GLU A 3 -3.90 -14.35 -16.90
CA GLU A 3 -4.75 -14.30 -15.71
C GLU A 3 -4.22 -15.16 -14.56
N SER A 4 -3.68 -16.34 -14.84
CA SER A 4 -3.11 -17.18 -13.79
C SER A 4 -1.86 -16.58 -13.16
N ARG A 5 -1.06 -15.83 -13.92
CA ARG A 5 0.09 -15.07 -13.38
C ARG A 5 -0.36 -13.92 -12.50
N ILE A 6 -1.41 -13.20 -12.93
CA ILE A 6 -1.99 -12.11 -12.13
C ILE A 6 -2.56 -12.66 -10.83
N MET A 7 -3.24 -13.80 -10.87
CA MET A 7 -3.79 -14.43 -9.66
C MET A 7 -2.68 -14.94 -8.74
N LEU A 8 -1.59 -15.48 -9.28
CA LEU A 8 -0.43 -15.84 -8.47
C LEU A 8 0.14 -14.61 -7.76
N LEU A 9 0.32 -13.50 -8.47
CA LEU A 9 0.78 -12.25 -7.89
C LEU A 9 -0.20 -11.71 -6.85
N HIS A 10 -1.50 -11.91 -7.06
CA HIS A 10 -2.53 -11.53 -6.10
C HIS A 10 -2.37 -12.30 -4.77
N TYR A 11 -2.17 -13.60 -4.82
CA TYR A 11 -1.92 -14.40 -3.62
C TYR A 11 -0.61 -14.02 -2.93
N LEU A 12 0.45 -13.82 -3.71
CA LEU A 12 1.74 -13.38 -3.17
C LEU A 12 1.64 -12.00 -2.52
N SER A 13 0.89 -11.07 -3.12
CA SER A 13 0.65 -9.76 -2.51
C SER A 13 -0.14 -9.85 -1.21
N GLY A 14 -1.08 -10.80 -1.10
CA GLY A 14 -1.78 -11.07 0.15
C GLY A 14 -0.84 -11.49 1.27
N ILE A 15 0.09 -12.40 0.97
CA ILE A 15 1.15 -12.80 1.91
C ILE A 15 2.05 -11.59 2.23
N GLY A 16 2.41 -10.80 1.23
CA GLY A 16 3.19 -9.58 1.41
C GLY A 16 2.51 -8.57 2.34
N ILE A 17 1.19 -8.42 2.22
CA ILE A 17 0.39 -7.57 3.13
C ILE A 17 0.46 -8.11 4.56
N LEU A 18 0.30 -9.42 4.72
CA LEU A 18 0.34 -10.04 6.04
C LEU A 18 1.68 -9.77 6.74
N VAL A 19 2.79 -9.97 6.04
CA VAL A 19 4.13 -9.76 6.59
C VAL A 19 4.42 -8.27 6.81
N SER A 20 4.28 -7.44 5.79
CA SER A 20 4.58 -6.00 5.89
C SER A 20 3.61 -5.27 6.81
N GLY A 21 2.34 -5.68 6.81
CA GLY A 21 1.32 -5.16 7.72
C GLY A 21 1.62 -5.53 9.18
N ALA A 22 2.04 -6.76 9.44
CA ALA A 22 2.43 -7.18 10.79
C ALA A 22 3.66 -6.40 11.29
N VAL A 23 4.66 -6.19 10.44
CA VAL A 23 5.81 -5.37 10.76
C VAL A 23 5.38 -3.92 11.04
N HIS A 24 4.53 -3.35 10.18
CA HIS A 24 4.03 -2.00 10.35
C HIS A 24 3.27 -1.83 11.68
N LEU A 25 2.38 -2.77 12.01
CA LEU A 25 1.64 -2.75 13.28
C LEU A 25 2.58 -2.89 14.47
N ALA A 26 3.57 -3.78 14.39
CA ALA A 26 4.58 -3.93 15.44
C ALA A 26 5.36 -2.63 15.66
N LEU A 27 5.75 -1.94 14.57
CA LEU A 27 6.42 -0.64 14.66
C LEU A 27 5.54 0.42 15.31
N VAL A 28 4.26 0.47 14.94
CA VAL A 28 3.31 1.43 15.51
C VAL A 28 3.09 1.16 17.00
N PHE A 29 2.89 -0.11 17.40
CA PHE A 29 2.61 -0.46 18.78
C PHE A 29 3.84 -0.38 19.70
N PHE A 30 4.97 -0.91 19.25
CA PHE A 30 6.15 -1.03 20.12
C PHE A 30 7.04 0.21 20.08
N PHE A 31 7.19 0.84 18.92
CA PHE A 31 7.99 2.05 18.78
C PHE A 31 7.18 3.32 18.98
N GLY A 32 5.89 3.32 18.68
CA GLY A 32 4.99 4.43 18.98
C GLY A 32 4.89 4.70 20.47
N SER A 33 4.84 3.65 21.30
CA SER A 33 4.79 3.78 22.76
C SER A 33 6.17 4.09 23.37
N TYR A 34 7.26 3.77 22.70
CA TYR A 34 8.60 4.13 23.17
C TYR A 34 8.91 5.62 22.98
N GLN A 35 8.15 6.27 22.11
CA GLN A 35 8.27 7.69 21.84
C GLN A 35 7.28 8.54 22.64
N GLU A 36 6.81 8.06 23.80
CA GLU A 36 6.03 8.87 24.75
C GLU A 36 6.71 10.18 25.16
N ASN A 37 8.03 10.27 24.93
CA ASN A 37 8.81 11.50 25.14
C ASN A 37 8.83 12.44 23.92
N ILE A 38 8.38 11.97 22.76
CA ILE A 38 8.11 12.85 21.64
C ILE A 38 6.61 13.17 21.77
N SER A 39 6.33 14.20 22.54
CA SER A 39 5.01 14.61 22.92
C SER A 39 3.99 14.46 21.79
N PHE A 40 2.83 13.91 22.11
CA PHE A 40 1.68 13.83 21.21
C PHE A 40 1.32 15.20 20.57
N ASP A 41 1.77 16.29 21.16
CA ASP A 41 1.64 17.65 20.63
C ASP A 41 2.40 17.88 19.33
N ASN A 42 3.34 16.98 19.00
CA ASN A 42 4.12 17.04 17.76
C ASN A 42 3.92 15.77 16.92
N SER A 43 2.69 15.31 16.79
CA SER A 43 2.33 14.09 16.04
C SER A 43 2.90 14.08 14.62
N VAL A 44 2.95 15.23 13.96
CA VAL A 44 3.53 15.38 12.62
C VAL A 44 5.03 15.07 12.64
N PHE A 45 5.75 15.52 13.64
CA PHE A 45 7.17 15.27 13.77
C PHE A 45 7.48 13.81 14.08
N SER A 46 6.64 13.14 14.86
CA SER A 46 6.82 11.72 15.15
C SER A 46 6.65 10.86 13.91
N VAL A 47 5.68 11.16 13.06
CA VAL A 47 5.47 10.47 11.78
C VAL A 47 6.66 10.71 10.84
N ILE A 48 7.14 11.94 10.73
CA ILE A 48 8.32 12.28 9.93
C ILE A 48 9.56 11.54 10.45
N ALA A 49 9.76 11.45 11.75
CA ALA A 49 10.89 10.73 12.34
C ALA A 49 10.86 9.24 11.97
N VAL A 50 9.69 8.61 11.98
CA VAL A 50 9.52 7.22 11.53
C VAL A 50 9.88 7.07 10.06
N TYR A 51 9.40 7.96 9.20
CA TYR A 51 9.68 7.91 7.75
C TYR A 51 11.14 8.21 7.41
N ARG A 52 11.87 8.90 8.26
CA ARG A 52 13.32 9.10 8.08
C ARG A 52 14.13 7.82 8.24
N ASN A 53 13.63 6.86 9.00
CA ASN A 53 14.29 5.56 9.10
C ASN A 53 14.01 4.78 7.81
N PHE A 54 15.10 4.37 7.13
CA PHE A 54 15.00 3.68 5.84
C PHE A 54 14.21 2.38 5.94
N ALA A 55 14.44 1.59 6.99
CA ALA A 55 13.74 0.31 7.17
C ALA A 55 12.22 0.51 7.32
N PHE A 56 11.82 1.52 8.08
CA PHE A 56 10.40 1.84 8.29
C PHE A 56 9.76 2.39 7.01
N ALA A 57 10.46 3.29 6.32
CA ALA A 57 9.98 3.82 5.04
C ALA A 57 9.86 2.72 3.99
N LEU A 58 10.81 1.80 3.91
CA LEU A 58 10.77 0.67 2.99
C LEU A 58 9.59 -0.26 3.30
N THR A 59 9.35 -0.56 4.57
CA THR A 59 8.22 -1.40 4.99
C THR A 59 6.88 -0.76 4.60
N LEU A 60 6.74 0.54 4.79
CA LEU A 60 5.53 1.29 4.39
C LEU A 60 5.34 1.30 2.88
N GLU A 61 6.43 1.49 2.13
CA GLU A 61 6.38 1.48 0.67
C GLU A 61 5.95 0.10 0.15
N LEU A 62 6.52 -0.97 0.68
CA LEU A 62 6.13 -2.33 0.33
C LEU A 62 4.67 -2.61 0.68
N LEU A 63 4.22 -2.18 1.85
CA LEU A 63 2.83 -2.33 2.26
C LEU A 63 1.90 -1.58 1.31
N LEU A 64 2.24 -0.35 0.95
CA LEU A 64 1.48 0.46 -0.01
C LEU A 64 1.33 -0.26 -1.35
N ILE A 65 2.43 -0.77 -1.91
CA ILE A 65 2.43 -1.46 -3.20
C ILE A 65 1.59 -2.73 -3.13
N PHE A 66 1.78 -3.55 -2.11
CA PHE A 66 1.03 -4.80 -1.95
C PHE A 66 -0.46 -4.55 -1.75
N VAL A 67 -0.83 -3.59 -0.91
CA VAL A 67 -2.25 -3.24 -0.67
C VAL A 67 -2.88 -2.68 -1.94
N ALA A 68 -2.22 -1.78 -2.64
CA ALA A 68 -2.73 -1.21 -3.88
C ALA A 68 -2.98 -2.30 -4.92
N PHE A 69 -1.99 -3.15 -5.18
CA PHE A 69 -2.14 -4.23 -6.14
C PHE A 69 -3.23 -5.22 -5.73
N HIS A 70 -3.19 -5.70 -4.49
CA HIS A 70 -4.13 -6.71 -3.99
C HIS A 70 -5.57 -6.19 -3.99
N ALA A 71 -5.80 -5.00 -3.46
CA ALA A 71 -7.12 -4.43 -3.37
C ALA A 71 -7.72 -4.11 -4.75
N PHE A 72 -6.95 -3.46 -5.63
CA PHE A 72 -7.46 -3.10 -6.95
C PHE A 72 -7.60 -4.30 -7.87
N ASN A 73 -6.71 -5.29 -7.80
CA ASN A 73 -6.89 -6.52 -8.56
C ASN A 73 -8.09 -7.33 -8.05
N GLY A 74 -8.30 -7.41 -6.74
CA GLY A 74 -9.48 -8.06 -6.16
C GLY A 74 -10.76 -7.37 -6.59
N LEU A 75 -10.80 -6.04 -6.52
CA LEU A 75 -11.94 -5.26 -6.98
C LEU A 75 -12.17 -5.43 -8.49
N ARG A 76 -11.10 -5.48 -9.28
CA ARG A 76 -11.18 -5.75 -10.72
C ARG A 76 -11.89 -7.06 -11.01
N VAL A 77 -11.51 -8.14 -10.34
CA VAL A 77 -12.14 -9.45 -10.53
C VAL A 77 -13.62 -9.39 -10.21
N ILE A 78 -13.99 -8.80 -9.10
CA ILE A 78 -15.41 -8.66 -8.69
C ILE A 78 -16.19 -7.86 -9.72
N LEU A 79 -15.68 -6.72 -10.16
CA LEU A 79 -16.39 -5.86 -11.11
C LEU A 79 -16.55 -6.50 -12.49
N ILE A 80 -15.55 -7.25 -12.95
CA ILE A 80 -15.63 -7.98 -14.22
C ILE A 80 -16.68 -9.10 -14.14
N GLU A 81 -16.77 -9.78 -13.01
CA GLU A 81 -17.77 -10.84 -12.80
C GLU A 81 -19.21 -10.30 -12.70
N LEU A 82 -19.38 -9.08 -12.17
CA LEU A 82 -20.72 -8.47 -12.02
C LEU A 82 -21.37 -8.12 -13.35
N TYR A 83 -20.61 -7.79 -14.36
CA TYR A 83 -21.13 -7.39 -15.64
C TYR A 83 -20.22 -7.91 -16.76
N GLN A 84 -20.81 -8.49 -17.80
CA GLN A 84 -20.05 -9.06 -18.90
C GLN A 84 -20.03 -8.11 -20.10
N GLY A 85 -18.90 -8.06 -20.78
CA GLY A 85 -18.70 -7.28 -21.97
C GLY A 85 -17.27 -6.79 -22.09
N LYS A 86 -16.74 -6.83 -23.31
CA LYS A 86 -15.36 -6.46 -23.59
C LYS A 86 -15.07 -4.97 -23.28
N LYS A 87 -16.05 -4.10 -23.56
CA LYS A 87 -15.93 -2.67 -23.24
C LYS A 87 -15.90 -2.42 -21.74
N TRP A 88 -16.74 -3.12 -20.99
CA TRP A 88 -16.76 -3.04 -19.54
C TRP A 88 -15.44 -3.51 -18.93
N GLU A 89 -14.96 -4.66 -19.36
CA GLU A 89 -13.69 -5.22 -18.89
C GLU A 89 -12.52 -4.28 -19.16
N MET A 90 -12.42 -3.71 -20.37
CA MET A 90 -11.40 -2.72 -20.71
C MET A 90 -11.50 -1.47 -19.82
N SER A 91 -12.70 -0.96 -19.62
CA SER A 91 -12.95 0.22 -18.80
C SER A 91 -12.52 -0.02 -17.35
N VAL A 92 -12.90 -1.15 -16.76
CA VAL A 92 -12.52 -1.55 -15.41
C VAL A 92 -11.00 -1.65 -15.30
N ASN A 93 -10.35 -2.34 -16.24
CA ASN A 93 -8.89 -2.50 -16.23
C ASN A 93 -8.17 -1.14 -16.25
N TRP A 94 -8.57 -0.25 -17.15
CA TRP A 94 -7.92 1.06 -17.29
C TRP A 94 -8.18 1.97 -16.09
N ILE A 95 -9.41 2.07 -15.65
CA ILE A 95 -9.80 2.95 -14.54
C ILE A 95 -9.13 2.51 -13.24
N LEU A 96 -9.21 1.22 -12.91
CA LEU A 96 -8.61 0.73 -11.67
C LEU A 96 -7.08 0.80 -11.69
N THR A 97 -6.46 0.51 -12.83
CA THR A 97 -5.00 0.66 -12.99
C THR A 97 -4.57 2.12 -12.81
N ALA A 98 -5.31 3.06 -13.40
CA ALA A 98 -5.02 4.48 -13.26
C ALA A 98 -5.14 4.95 -11.81
N ILE A 99 -6.20 4.56 -11.12
CA ILE A 99 -6.40 4.91 -9.69
C ILE A 99 -5.31 4.29 -8.82
N ALA A 100 -4.99 3.01 -9.02
CA ALA A 100 -3.95 2.31 -8.28
C ALA A 100 -2.58 2.98 -8.48
N ALA A 101 -2.23 3.29 -9.72
CA ALA A 101 -0.99 3.99 -10.05
C ALA A 101 -0.93 5.37 -9.39
N PHE A 102 -2.02 6.12 -9.42
CA PHE A 102 -2.10 7.43 -8.76
C PHE A 102 -1.87 7.31 -7.25
N LEU A 103 -2.51 6.34 -6.59
CA LEU A 103 -2.36 6.13 -5.15
C LEU A 103 -0.93 5.74 -4.77
N VAL A 104 -0.30 4.86 -5.55
CA VAL A 104 1.09 4.46 -5.31
C VAL A 104 2.04 5.65 -5.51
N ILE A 105 1.88 6.40 -6.59
CA ILE A 105 2.71 7.58 -6.87
C ILE A 105 2.54 8.62 -5.76
N TYR A 106 1.32 8.90 -5.36
CA TYR A 106 1.03 9.88 -4.32
C TYR A 106 1.57 9.44 -2.95
N GLY A 107 1.37 8.17 -2.60
CA GLY A 107 1.90 7.60 -1.35
C GLY A 107 3.43 7.58 -1.33
N THR A 108 4.06 7.19 -2.43
CA THR A 108 5.53 7.22 -2.58
C THR A 108 6.07 8.65 -2.44
N ARG A 109 5.40 9.62 -3.07
CA ARG A 109 5.74 11.03 -2.90
C ARG A 109 5.72 11.44 -1.43
N THR A 110 4.69 11.03 -0.69
CA THR A 110 4.56 11.35 0.73
C THR A 110 5.71 10.77 1.56
N VAL A 111 6.07 9.51 1.33
CA VAL A 111 7.20 8.86 1.99
C VAL A 111 8.52 9.58 1.68
N LEU A 112 8.75 9.90 0.41
CA LEU A 112 9.97 10.61 -0.02
C LEU A 112 10.08 12.00 0.58
N LEU A 113 9.00 12.78 0.58
CA LEU A 113 8.98 14.11 1.17
C LEU A 113 9.26 14.07 2.67
N ALA A 114 8.70 13.11 3.37
CA ALA A 114 8.95 12.93 4.81
C ALA A 114 10.42 12.62 5.10
N ARG A 115 11.11 11.94 4.18
CA ARG A 115 12.56 11.66 4.32
C ARG A 115 13.43 12.89 4.04
N LEU A 116 12.98 13.79 3.19
CA LEU A 116 13.73 14.97 2.77
C LEU A 116 13.60 16.14 3.75
N ILE A 117 12.56 16.15 4.52
CA ILE A 117 12.32 17.13 5.57
C ILE A 117 13.08 16.73 6.84
#